data_1257119053b8c10340c70abb1a821628
#
_entry.id   1257119053b8c10340c70abb1a821628
#
_cell.length_a   1.000
_cell.length_b   1.000
_cell.length_c   1.000
_cell.angle_alpha   90.00
_cell.angle_beta   90.00
_cell.angle_gamma   90.00
#
_symmetry.space_group_name_H-M   'P 1'
#
loop_
_entity.id
_entity.type
_entity.pdbx_description
1 polymer ?
#
loop_
_entity_poly.entity_id
_entity_poly.type
_entity_poly.pdbx_seq_one_letter_code
_entity_poly.pdbx_strand_id
1 'polypeptide(L)'
;MGIQPDILVCRSDYPLDDGIKRKIAQFCNVERSRVIQNLDAEVLYEVPLMMEKEHLAHEVCECLNMPCPDPDLDDWKKMINAWKHPEHKVEIALVGKYVSLHDAYISVVESLEHAGVANSADVKIRWVDSERISSYNVDEMLGGVHGILVPGGFGDRGIEGMICAIKYARENKIPYLGLCLGMQLTLVEFGRHVLGFSDAHSQEFNPDTTHPMVHIMADQDGVTDLGGTLRLGSYPCVLTEGSKAYELYGEKEIHERHRHRYEVNNEYRDILQENGMMLSGCSPDGRIVEMVEIPEHPWFVATQAPVSYTHLRAHETLRHL
;
A
#
# COMPACT_ATOMS: atom_id res chain seq x y z
N MET A 1 9.61 -37.99 -8.37
CA MET A 1 8.80 -37.25 -9.36
C MET A 1 9.50 -37.42 -10.71
N GLY A 2 8.79 -37.73 -11.79
CA GLY A 2 9.41 -38.01 -13.11
C GLY A 2 9.82 -36.77 -13.91
N ILE A 3 10.23 -35.66 -13.24
CA ILE A 3 10.67 -34.43 -13.89
C ILE A 3 12.16 -34.26 -13.66
N GLN A 4 12.91 -34.16 -14.76
CA GLN A 4 14.33 -33.83 -14.78
C GLN A 4 14.45 -32.29 -14.80
N PRO A 5 15.11 -31.65 -13.83
CA PRO A 5 15.35 -30.22 -13.87
C PRO A 5 16.48 -29.89 -14.86
N ASP A 6 16.40 -28.75 -15.52
CA ASP A 6 17.45 -28.20 -16.34
C ASP A 6 18.41 -27.31 -15.53
N ILE A 7 17.90 -26.60 -14.57
CA ILE A 7 18.64 -25.67 -13.70
C ILE A 7 18.20 -25.87 -12.25
N LEU A 8 19.14 -25.75 -11.32
CA LEU A 8 18.90 -25.85 -9.89
C LEU A 8 19.30 -24.56 -9.21
N VAL A 9 18.35 -23.93 -8.52
CA VAL A 9 18.62 -22.79 -7.66
C VAL A 9 18.67 -23.28 -6.21
N CYS A 10 19.85 -23.28 -5.63
CA CYS A 10 20.11 -23.80 -4.29
C CYS A 10 20.15 -22.68 -3.26
N ARG A 11 19.09 -22.56 -2.45
CA ARG A 11 19.10 -21.64 -1.31
C ARG A 11 19.99 -22.18 -0.20
N SER A 12 20.86 -21.32 0.33
CA SER A 12 21.84 -21.67 1.35
C SER A 12 22.26 -20.44 2.15
N ASP A 13 22.46 -20.61 3.44
CA ASP A 13 22.97 -19.54 4.34
C ASP A 13 24.46 -19.25 4.09
N TYR A 14 25.19 -20.24 3.54
CA TYR A 14 26.61 -20.15 3.30
C TYR A 14 26.94 -20.41 1.82
N PRO A 15 28.03 -19.79 1.30
CA PRO A 15 28.48 -20.03 -0.06
C PRO A 15 28.72 -21.51 -0.36
N LEU A 16 28.23 -21.97 -1.47
CA LEU A 16 28.47 -23.34 -1.97
C LEU A 16 29.85 -23.42 -2.61
N ASP A 17 30.73 -24.21 -2.04
CA ASP A 17 32.02 -24.50 -2.68
C ASP A 17 31.84 -25.30 -3.97
N ASP A 18 32.90 -25.30 -4.79
CA ASP A 18 32.88 -25.97 -6.09
C ASP A 18 32.66 -27.48 -5.97
N GLY A 19 33.15 -28.10 -4.88
CA GLY A 19 32.96 -29.53 -4.63
C GLY A 19 31.50 -29.88 -4.35
N ILE A 20 30.78 -29.01 -3.62
CA ILE A 20 29.35 -29.15 -3.34
C ILE A 20 28.55 -28.95 -4.64
N LYS A 21 28.85 -27.89 -5.40
CA LYS A 21 28.18 -27.65 -6.69
C LYS A 21 28.35 -28.83 -7.66
N ARG A 22 29.56 -29.40 -7.75
CA ARG A 22 29.81 -30.58 -8.57
C ARG A 22 29.03 -31.83 -8.11
N LYS A 23 28.94 -32.07 -6.80
CA LYS A 23 28.14 -33.18 -6.27
C LYS A 23 26.67 -33.02 -6.59
N ILE A 24 26.10 -31.86 -6.38
CA ILE A 24 24.70 -31.56 -6.70
C ILE A 24 24.45 -31.78 -8.21
N ALA A 25 25.32 -31.24 -9.08
CA ALA A 25 25.24 -31.37 -10.51
C ALA A 25 25.25 -32.86 -10.95
N GLN A 26 26.14 -33.66 -10.37
CA GLN A 26 26.26 -35.07 -10.65
C GLN A 26 25.01 -35.86 -10.19
N PHE A 27 24.50 -35.61 -8.99
CA PHE A 27 23.30 -36.26 -8.46
C PHE A 27 22.03 -35.90 -9.22
N CYS A 28 21.92 -34.69 -9.70
CA CYS A 28 20.75 -34.20 -10.40
C CYS A 28 20.87 -34.29 -11.92
N ASN A 29 22.01 -34.82 -12.44
CA ASN A 29 22.29 -34.95 -13.86
C ASN A 29 22.11 -33.65 -14.65
N VAL A 30 22.70 -32.56 -14.11
CA VAL A 30 22.79 -31.25 -14.75
C VAL A 30 24.23 -30.81 -14.87
N GLU A 31 24.51 -29.83 -15.70
CA GLU A 31 25.83 -29.20 -15.73
C GLU A 31 26.15 -28.42 -14.49
N ARG A 32 27.43 -28.30 -14.14
CA ARG A 32 27.86 -27.57 -12.93
C ARG A 32 27.46 -26.08 -12.98
N SER A 33 27.53 -25.45 -14.15
CA SER A 33 27.13 -24.06 -14.41
C SER A 33 25.66 -23.85 -14.08
N ARG A 34 24.82 -24.87 -14.19
CA ARG A 34 23.38 -24.85 -13.93
C ARG A 34 23.02 -25.10 -12.46
N VAL A 35 24.01 -25.20 -11.58
CA VAL A 35 23.82 -25.19 -10.11
C VAL A 35 24.10 -23.79 -9.59
N ILE A 36 23.05 -23.00 -9.48
CA ILE A 36 23.04 -21.61 -9.08
C ILE A 36 22.89 -21.53 -7.57
N GLN A 37 23.76 -20.80 -6.89
CA GLN A 37 23.56 -20.51 -5.46
C GLN A 37 22.68 -19.30 -5.28
N ASN A 38 21.81 -19.34 -4.27
CA ASN A 38 21.02 -18.23 -3.78
C ASN A 38 21.25 -18.08 -2.28
N LEU A 39 22.07 -17.12 -1.90
CA LEU A 39 22.36 -16.84 -0.52
C LEU A 39 21.31 -15.93 0.10
N ASP A 40 21.26 -15.87 1.43
CA ASP A 40 20.46 -14.88 2.12
C ASP A 40 21.02 -13.48 1.82
N ALA A 41 20.14 -12.54 1.52
CA ALA A 41 20.47 -11.16 1.21
C ALA A 41 19.99 -10.25 2.36
N GLU A 42 20.74 -9.19 2.63
CA GLU A 42 20.34 -8.16 3.60
C GLU A 42 19.10 -7.42 3.13
N VAL A 43 19.04 -7.12 1.84
CA VAL A 43 17.89 -6.53 1.15
C VAL A 43 17.39 -7.52 0.12
N LEU A 44 16.10 -7.88 0.20
CA LEU A 44 15.50 -8.87 -0.70
C LEU A 44 15.72 -8.52 -2.19
N TYR A 45 15.73 -7.25 -2.52
CA TYR A 45 15.94 -6.74 -3.88
C TYR A 45 17.39 -6.90 -4.39
N GLU A 46 18.34 -7.38 -3.57
CA GLU A 46 19.66 -7.77 -4.05
C GLU A 46 19.67 -9.13 -4.76
N VAL A 47 18.66 -9.96 -4.52
CA VAL A 47 18.61 -11.31 -5.07
C VAL A 47 18.74 -11.32 -6.60
N PRO A 48 18.10 -10.46 -7.41
CA PRO A 48 18.33 -10.41 -8.85
C PRO A 48 19.79 -10.17 -9.23
N LEU A 49 20.51 -9.29 -8.50
CA LEU A 49 21.95 -9.04 -8.76
C LEU A 49 22.81 -10.25 -8.39
N MET A 50 22.42 -10.98 -7.34
CA MET A 50 23.11 -12.21 -6.94
C MET A 50 22.92 -13.31 -7.97
N MET A 51 21.68 -13.45 -8.51
CA MET A 51 21.40 -14.41 -9.58
C MET A 51 22.16 -14.08 -10.87
N GLU A 52 22.30 -12.79 -11.20
CA GLU A 52 23.06 -12.36 -12.36
C GLU A 52 24.57 -12.68 -12.23
N LYS A 53 25.16 -12.53 -11.03
CA LYS A 53 26.54 -12.96 -10.76
C LYS A 53 26.75 -14.47 -10.96
N GLU A 54 25.73 -15.27 -10.75
CA GLU A 54 25.74 -16.71 -10.99
C GLU A 54 25.35 -17.06 -12.43
N HIS A 55 25.14 -16.07 -13.31
CA HIS A 55 24.77 -16.23 -14.73
C HIS A 55 23.44 -16.93 -14.95
N LEU A 56 22.49 -16.86 -14.01
CA LEU A 56 21.19 -17.55 -14.13
C LEU A 56 20.45 -17.19 -15.43
N ALA A 57 20.40 -15.90 -15.80
CA ALA A 57 19.71 -15.46 -17.02
C ALA A 57 20.32 -16.10 -18.27
N HIS A 58 21.65 -16.17 -18.34
CA HIS A 58 22.38 -16.78 -19.45
C HIS A 58 22.05 -18.28 -19.55
N GLU A 59 22.16 -19.04 -18.45
CA GLU A 59 21.86 -20.48 -18.42
C GLU A 59 20.41 -20.77 -18.81
N VAL A 60 19.45 -19.93 -18.37
CA VAL A 60 18.03 -20.07 -18.78
C VAL A 60 17.86 -19.84 -20.29
N CYS A 61 18.46 -18.78 -20.82
CA CYS A 61 18.38 -18.47 -22.24
C CYS A 61 19.03 -19.56 -23.09
N GLU A 62 20.15 -20.14 -22.65
CA GLU A 62 20.80 -21.25 -23.30
C GLU A 62 19.90 -22.49 -23.34
N CYS A 63 19.29 -22.86 -22.21
CA CYS A 63 18.35 -23.98 -22.16
C CYS A 63 17.14 -23.78 -23.10
N LEU A 64 16.70 -22.54 -23.27
CA LEU A 64 15.57 -22.20 -24.15
C LEU A 64 15.95 -21.89 -25.59
N ASN A 65 17.26 -21.97 -25.94
CA ASN A 65 17.80 -21.55 -27.25
C ASN A 65 17.39 -20.11 -27.62
N MET A 66 17.45 -19.19 -26.67
CA MET A 66 17.14 -17.78 -26.84
C MET A 66 18.40 -16.91 -26.77
N PRO A 67 18.48 -15.82 -27.53
CA PRO A 67 19.54 -14.84 -27.33
C PRO A 67 19.47 -14.24 -25.92
N CYS A 68 20.63 -14.07 -25.29
CA CYS A 68 20.75 -13.48 -23.96
C CYS A 68 21.66 -12.24 -24.02
N PRO A 69 21.14 -11.05 -24.31
CA PRO A 69 21.90 -9.83 -24.17
C PRO A 69 22.17 -9.54 -22.68
N ASP A 70 23.28 -8.87 -22.39
CA ASP A 70 23.60 -8.44 -21.05
C ASP A 70 22.50 -7.50 -20.53
N PRO A 71 21.93 -7.74 -19.34
CA PRO A 71 20.88 -6.91 -18.79
C PRO A 71 21.43 -5.56 -18.31
N ASP A 72 20.69 -4.47 -18.58
CA ASP A 72 20.95 -3.20 -17.93
C ASP A 72 20.32 -3.19 -16.53
N LEU A 73 21.15 -3.21 -15.50
CA LEU A 73 20.74 -3.24 -14.10
C LEU A 73 21.18 -2.00 -13.34
N ASP A 74 21.55 -0.92 -14.01
CA ASP A 74 22.12 0.25 -13.35
C ASP A 74 21.12 0.99 -12.47
N ASP A 75 19.87 1.12 -12.90
CA ASP A 75 18.82 1.73 -12.07
C ASP A 75 18.44 0.82 -10.88
N TRP A 76 18.47 -0.50 -11.09
CA TRP A 76 18.28 -1.46 -9.99
C TRP A 76 19.39 -1.35 -8.92
N LYS A 77 20.63 -1.20 -9.35
CA LYS A 77 21.79 -1.00 -8.45
C LYS A 77 21.67 0.33 -7.68
N LYS A 78 21.22 1.42 -8.36
CA LYS A 78 20.98 2.71 -7.71
C LYS A 78 19.90 2.61 -6.63
N MET A 79 18.80 1.93 -6.92
CA MET A 79 17.73 1.67 -5.96
C MET A 79 18.23 0.95 -4.72
N ILE A 80 18.98 -0.15 -4.90
CA ILE A 80 19.56 -0.90 -3.77
C ILE A 80 20.54 -0.05 -2.97
N ASN A 81 21.36 0.76 -3.64
CA ASN A 81 22.26 1.68 -2.96
C ASN A 81 21.51 2.71 -2.11
N ALA A 82 20.42 3.29 -2.62
CA ALA A 82 19.57 4.20 -1.85
C ALA A 82 18.94 3.50 -0.64
N TRP A 83 18.52 2.25 -0.81
CA TRP A 83 17.98 1.43 0.30
C TRP A 83 19.01 1.24 1.43
N LYS A 84 20.26 0.91 1.08
CA LYS A 84 21.32 0.65 2.07
C LYS A 84 21.89 1.91 2.72
N HIS A 85 21.73 3.05 2.08
CA HIS A 85 22.33 4.32 2.53
C HIS A 85 21.29 5.44 2.61
N PRO A 86 20.23 5.29 3.43
CA PRO A 86 19.24 6.34 3.62
C PRO A 86 19.85 7.57 4.28
N GLU A 87 19.45 8.76 3.82
CA GLU A 87 19.92 10.04 4.37
C GLU A 87 19.06 10.52 5.54
N HIS A 88 17.81 10.06 5.59
CA HIS A 88 16.83 10.48 6.58
C HIS A 88 16.23 9.29 7.33
N LYS A 89 15.65 9.57 8.50
CA LYS A 89 14.85 8.58 9.25
C LYS A 89 13.50 9.16 9.53
N VAL A 90 12.46 8.41 9.17
CA VAL A 90 11.07 8.78 9.43
C VAL A 90 10.36 7.68 10.19
N GLU A 91 9.47 8.04 11.10
CA GLU A 91 8.61 7.10 11.81
C GLU A 91 7.16 7.36 11.42
N ILE A 92 6.51 6.33 10.85
CA ILE A 92 5.10 6.38 10.43
C ILE A 92 4.29 5.49 11.37
N ALA A 93 3.27 6.07 12.01
CA ALA A 93 2.32 5.26 12.78
C ALA A 93 1.32 4.60 11.82
N LEU A 94 1.33 3.28 11.76
CA LEU A 94 0.30 2.49 11.09
C LEU A 94 -0.77 2.13 12.13
N VAL A 95 -1.90 2.83 12.06
CA VAL A 95 -3.01 2.68 13.01
C VAL A 95 -4.05 1.75 12.43
N GLY A 96 -4.06 0.49 12.86
CA GLY A 96 -4.90 -0.54 12.26
C GLY A 96 -5.44 -1.55 13.27
N LYS A 97 -6.30 -2.45 12.78
CA LYS A 97 -6.91 -3.53 13.60
C LYS A 97 -6.14 -4.86 13.56
N TYR A 98 -5.26 -5.05 12.56
CA TYR A 98 -4.56 -6.32 12.34
C TYR A 98 -3.06 -6.22 12.64
N VAL A 99 -2.68 -5.27 13.50
CA VAL A 99 -1.26 -4.95 13.80
C VAL A 99 -0.50 -6.06 14.53
N SER A 100 -1.20 -7.03 15.12
CA SER A 100 -0.58 -8.23 15.68
C SER A 100 -0.15 -9.26 14.62
N LEU A 101 -0.66 -9.14 13.39
CA LEU A 101 -0.32 -9.99 12.26
C LEU A 101 0.21 -9.07 11.13
N HIS A 102 1.50 -8.79 11.14
CA HIS A 102 2.12 -7.84 10.22
C HIS A 102 1.87 -8.16 8.75
N ASP A 103 1.79 -9.44 8.39
CA ASP A 103 1.51 -9.90 7.02
C ASP A 103 0.17 -9.39 6.47
N ALA A 104 -0.79 -9.04 7.35
CA ALA A 104 -2.05 -8.46 6.92
C ALA A 104 -1.88 -7.09 6.23
N TYR A 105 -0.79 -6.41 6.50
CA TYR A 105 -0.45 -5.10 5.94
C TYR A 105 0.83 -5.11 5.09
N ILE A 106 1.27 -6.28 4.62
CA ILE A 106 2.54 -6.42 3.89
C ILE A 106 2.61 -5.48 2.68
N SER A 107 1.52 -5.31 1.94
CA SER A 107 1.47 -4.39 0.80
C SER A 107 1.71 -2.93 1.20
N VAL A 108 1.17 -2.52 2.35
CA VAL A 108 1.37 -1.16 2.90
C VAL A 108 2.80 -0.97 3.36
N VAL A 109 3.36 -1.99 4.03
CA VAL A 109 4.78 -1.98 4.49
C VAL A 109 5.71 -1.82 3.29
N GLU A 110 5.57 -2.69 2.28
CA GLU A 110 6.38 -2.64 1.06
C GLU A 110 6.25 -1.29 0.33
N SER A 111 5.03 -0.75 0.27
CA SER A 111 4.81 0.57 -0.33
C SER A 111 5.51 1.69 0.43
N LEU A 112 5.50 1.65 1.76
CA LEU A 112 6.22 2.62 2.59
C LEU A 112 7.73 2.47 2.45
N GLU A 113 8.25 1.26 2.34
CA GLU A 113 9.67 1.00 2.11
C GLU A 113 10.10 1.52 0.73
N HIS A 114 9.31 1.27 -0.33
CA HIS A 114 9.57 1.81 -1.66
C HIS A 114 9.55 3.35 -1.69
N ALA A 115 8.58 3.96 -0.99
CA ALA A 115 8.55 5.41 -0.84
C ALA A 115 9.78 5.92 -0.10
N GLY A 116 10.23 5.20 0.93
CA GLY A 116 11.47 5.49 1.65
C GLY A 116 12.67 5.52 0.71
N VAL A 117 12.83 4.49 -0.12
CA VAL A 117 13.92 4.42 -1.10
C VAL A 117 13.89 5.59 -2.08
N ALA A 118 12.71 5.92 -2.61
CA ALA A 118 12.54 7.04 -3.55
C ALA A 118 12.88 8.40 -2.92
N ASN A 119 12.75 8.53 -1.60
CA ASN A 119 13.01 9.75 -0.83
C ASN A 119 14.29 9.67 0.03
N SER A 120 15.17 8.69 -0.19
CA SER A 120 16.39 8.46 0.60
C SER A 120 16.12 8.38 2.11
N ALA A 121 15.01 7.79 2.52
CA ALA A 121 14.55 7.70 3.90
C ALA A 121 14.43 6.24 4.39
N ASP A 122 14.95 6.00 5.59
CA ASP A 122 14.69 4.78 6.37
C ASP A 122 13.34 4.93 7.08
N VAL A 123 12.35 4.15 6.66
CA VAL A 123 10.98 4.23 7.19
C VAL A 123 10.78 3.22 8.30
N LYS A 124 10.67 3.72 9.53
CA LYS A 124 10.29 2.90 10.68
C LYS A 124 8.77 2.92 10.86
N ILE A 125 8.16 1.74 10.94
CA ILE A 125 6.73 1.61 11.19
C ILE A 125 6.48 1.43 12.69
N ARG A 126 5.70 2.36 13.27
CA ARG A 126 5.12 2.21 14.60
C ARG A 126 3.75 1.54 14.48
N TRP A 127 3.69 0.28 14.86
CA TRP A 127 2.46 -0.50 14.84
C TRP A 127 1.55 -0.08 16.00
N VAL A 128 0.37 0.45 15.70
CA VAL A 128 -0.55 0.97 16.70
C VAL A 128 -1.90 0.29 16.58
N ASP A 129 -2.27 -0.45 17.62
CA ASP A 129 -3.57 -1.10 17.71
C ASP A 129 -4.66 -0.05 17.95
N SER A 130 -5.54 0.12 16.97
CA SER A 130 -6.60 1.12 17.02
C SER A 130 -7.59 0.88 18.17
N GLU A 131 -7.76 -0.35 18.65
CA GLU A 131 -8.64 -0.64 19.80
C GLU A 131 -8.12 -0.04 21.11
N ARG A 132 -6.82 0.27 21.17
CA ARG A 132 -6.19 0.86 22.35
C ARG A 132 -6.16 2.39 22.34
N ILE A 133 -6.53 3.02 21.23
CA ILE A 133 -6.53 4.47 21.11
C ILE A 133 -7.83 5.05 21.65
N SER A 134 -7.69 6.11 22.44
CA SER A 134 -8.77 6.92 22.95
C SER A 134 -8.34 8.40 22.98
N SER A 135 -9.29 9.30 23.20
CA SER A 135 -8.99 10.74 23.36
C SER A 135 -8.06 11.06 24.53
N TYR A 136 -7.91 10.14 25.50
CA TYR A 136 -7.07 10.35 26.67
C TYR A 136 -5.60 9.94 26.47
N ASN A 137 -5.32 9.04 25.52
CA ASN A 137 -3.98 8.50 25.34
C ASN A 137 -3.43 8.65 23.90
N VAL A 138 -4.18 9.28 22.99
CA VAL A 138 -3.78 9.42 21.59
C VAL A 138 -2.45 10.17 21.45
N ASP A 139 -2.21 11.18 22.26
CA ASP A 139 -0.96 11.94 22.26
C ASP A 139 0.24 11.10 22.73
N GLU A 140 0.04 10.24 23.73
CA GLU A 140 1.07 9.28 24.17
C GLU A 140 1.38 8.24 23.07
N MET A 141 0.35 7.74 22.40
CA MET A 141 0.51 6.66 21.40
C MET A 141 1.05 7.16 20.06
N LEU A 142 0.68 8.37 19.65
CA LEU A 142 1.01 8.92 18.33
C LEU A 142 1.97 10.11 18.39
N GLY A 143 2.34 10.59 19.57
CA GLY A 143 3.26 11.71 19.72
C GLY A 143 4.63 11.43 19.09
N GLY A 144 5.18 12.43 18.40
CA GLY A 144 6.50 12.39 17.80
C GLY A 144 6.64 11.63 16.51
N VAL A 145 5.57 11.04 15.94
CA VAL A 145 5.61 10.43 14.61
C VAL A 145 5.66 11.49 13.51
N HIS A 146 6.25 11.13 12.38
CA HIS A 146 6.36 12.01 11.21
C HIS A 146 5.16 11.91 10.27
N GLY A 147 4.36 10.86 10.41
CA GLY A 147 3.13 10.65 9.65
C GLY A 147 2.24 9.59 10.29
N ILE A 148 0.96 9.62 9.95
CA ILE A 148 -0.05 8.65 10.41
C ILE A 148 -0.71 8.04 9.18
N LEU A 149 -0.77 6.71 9.13
CA LEU A 149 -1.44 5.95 8.09
C LEU A 149 -2.55 5.10 8.72
N VAL A 150 -3.78 5.26 8.20
CA VAL A 150 -4.91 4.39 8.55
C VAL A 150 -5.23 3.51 7.35
N PRO A 151 -4.95 2.20 7.42
CA PRO A 151 -5.11 1.28 6.31
C PRO A 151 -6.55 0.82 6.12
N GLY A 152 -6.78 0.02 5.08
CA GLY A 152 -8.03 -0.70 4.85
C GLY A 152 -8.33 -1.76 5.92
N GLY A 153 -9.59 -2.16 6.01
CA GLY A 153 -10.06 -3.22 6.91
C GLY A 153 -11.56 -3.40 6.81
N PHE A 154 -12.07 -4.47 7.42
CA PHE A 154 -13.49 -4.81 7.46
C PHE A 154 -13.99 -4.93 8.90
N GLY A 155 -15.30 -4.71 9.11
CA GLY A 155 -15.94 -4.79 10.42
C GLY A 155 -15.69 -3.56 11.30
N ASP A 156 -16.36 -3.50 12.43
CA ASP A 156 -16.50 -2.34 13.33
C ASP A 156 -15.41 -2.20 14.39
N ARG A 157 -14.58 -3.24 14.57
CA ARG A 157 -13.54 -3.28 15.60
C ARG A 157 -12.52 -2.14 15.41
N GLY A 158 -12.23 -1.38 16.46
CA GLY A 158 -11.19 -0.35 16.50
C GLY A 158 -11.48 0.93 15.69
N ILE A 159 -12.70 1.12 15.17
CA ILE A 159 -13.07 2.27 14.33
C ILE A 159 -12.95 3.58 15.08
N GLU A 160 -13.43 3.66 16.32
CA GLU A 160 -13.38 4.89 17.11
C GLU A 160 -11.94 5.32 17.41
N GLY A 161 -11.03 4.36 17.61
CA GLY A 161 -9.61 4.66 17.76
C GLY A 161 -8.97 5.15 16.46
N MET A 162 -9.38 4.62 15.30
CA MET A 162 -8.94 5.15 14.00
C MET A 162 -9.45 6.58 13.79
N ILE A 163 -10.73 6.86 14.08
CA ILE A 163 -11.31 8.22 14.00
C ILE A 163 -10.55 9.17 14.93
N CYS A 164 -10.20 8.73 16.14
CA CYS A 164 -9.42 9.53 17.07
C CYS A 164 -8.01 9.84 16.52
N ALA A 165 -7.35 8.86 15.87
CA ALA A 165 -6.05 9.06 15.24
C ALA A 165 -6.13 10.02 14.04
N ILE A 166 -7.19 9.93 13.23
CA ILE A 166 -7.44 10.84 12.09
C ILE A 166 -7.62 12.28 12.59
N LYS A 167 -8.44 12.45 13.63
CA LYS A 167 -8.63 13.75 14.30
C LYS A 167 -7.30 14.32 14.81
N TYR A 168 -6.51 13.47 15.47
CA TYR A 168 -5.20 13.87 16.00
C TYR A 168 -4.28 14.33 14.87
N ALA A 169 -4.21 13.61 13.76
CA ALA A 169 -3.44 13.99 12.59
C ALA A 169 -3.87 15.34 12.03
N ARG A 170 -5.18 15.54 11.83
CA ARG A 170 -5.75 16.76 11.26
C ARG A 170 -5.48 17.98 12.15
N GLU A 171 -5.74 17.86 13.45
CA GLU A 171 -5.63 18.99 14.40
C GLU A 171 -4.16 19.36 14.70
N ASN A 172 -3.26 18.36 14.74
CA ASN A 172 -1.83 18.58 15.01
C ASN A 172 -0.98 18.78 13.76
N LYS A 173 -1.61 18.86 12.56
CA LYS A 173 -0.92 19.05 11.29
C LYS A 173 0.13 17.99 11.00
N ILE A 174 -0.11 16.73 11.42
CA ILE A 174 0.73 15.59 11.15
C ILE A 174 0.34 15.00 9.80
N PRO A 175 1.27 14.76 8.86
CA PRO A 175 0.99 14.10 7.59
C PRO A 175 0.13 12.86 7.75
N TYR A 176 -0.92 12.74 6.94
CA TYR A 176 -1.91 11.69 7.05
C TYR A 176 -2.21 11.02 5.70
N LEU A 177 -2.23 9.69 5.70
CA LEU A 177 -2.71 8.87 4.58
C LEU A 177 -3.82 7.93 5.03
N GLY A 178 -5.01 8.08 4.41
CA GLY A 178 -6.14 7.18 4.63
C GLY A 178 -6.35 6.24 3.43
N LEU A 179 -6.36 4.93 3.66
CA LEU A 179 -6.54 3.93 2.60
C LEU A 179 -7.87 3.19 2.79
N CYS A 180 -8.74 3.17 1.80
CA CYS A 180 -10.01 2.44 1.77
C CYS A 180 -10.87 2.77 3.00
N LEU A 181 -10.89 1.92 4.03
CA LEU A 181 -11.55 2.22 5.30
C LEU A 181 -11.02 3.53 5.92
N GLY A 182 -9.70 3.78 5.83
CA GLY A 182 -9.11 5.03 6.33
C GLY A 182 -9.68 6.28 5.66
N MET A 183 -9.98 6.23 4.35
CA MET A 183 -10.68 7.32 3.67
C MET A 183 -12.12 7.45 4.16
N GLN A 184 -12.84 6.35 4.28
CA GLN A 184 -14.24 6.37 4.77
C GLN A 184 -14.34 6.96 6.17
N LEU A 185 -13.40 6.58 7.06
CA LEU A 185 -13.36 7.13 8.42
C LEU A 185 -12.89 8.58 8.47
N THR A 186 -12.13 9.04 7.48
CA THR A 186 -11.80 10.48 7.30
C THR A 186 -13.08 11.30 7.11
N LEU A 187 -14.02 10.82 6.30
CA LEU A 187 -15.29 11.50 6.11
C LEU A 187 -16.15 11.51 7.39
N VAL A 188 -16.15 10.40 8.11
CA VAL A 188 -16.85 10.29 9.40
C VAL A 188 -16.24 11.25 10.42
N GLU A 189 -14.91 11.31 10.53
CA GLU A 189 -14.21 12.24 11.40
C GLU A 189 -14.55 13.69 11.07
N PHE A 190 -14.48 14.03 9.78
CA PHE A 190 -14.80 15.37 9.29
C PHE A 190 -16.27 15.74 9.56
N GLY A 191 -17.19 14.84 9.31
CA GLY A 191 -18.60 14.99 9.62
C GLY A 191 -18.83 15.30 11.10
N ARG A 192 -18.19 14.55 12.00
CA ARG A 192 -18.35 14.71 13.45
C ARG A 192 -17.70 15.99 14.00
N HIS A 193 -16.47 16.28 13.58
CA HIS A 193 -15.65 17.27 14.26
C HIS A 193 -15.48 18.59 13.51
N VAL A 194 -15.79 18.62 12.20
CA VAL A 194 -15.77 19.84 11.41
C VAL A 194 -17.19 20.30 11.09
N LEU A 195 -18.06 19.41 10.61
CA LEU A 195 -19.44 19.74 10.26
C LEU A 195 -20.39 19.75 11.48
N GLY A 196 -20.00 19.14 12.61
CA GLY A 196 -20.81 19.11 13.83
C GLY A 196 -21.92 18.05 13.86
N PHE A 197 -21.90 17.09 12.94
CA PHE A 197 -22.84 15.98 12.89
C PHE A 197 -22.42 14.89 13.88
N SER A 198 -22.82 14.98 15.12
CA SER A 198 -22.33 14.14 16.23
C SER A 198 -22.53 12.63 16.02
N ASP A 199 -23.55 12.24 15.23
CA ASP A 199 -23.86 10.85 14.89
C ASP A 199 -23.36 10.43 13.51
N ALA A 200 -22.57 11.29 12.80
CA ALA A 200 -22.02 10.96 11.48
C ALA A 200 -21.28 9.61 11.51
N HIS A 201 -21.61 8.74 10.57
CA HIS A 201 -21.06 7.39 10.51
C HIS A 201 -21.07 6.82 9.10
N SER A 202 -20.46 5.65 8.92
CA SER A 202 -20.72 4.77 7.79
C SER A 202 -21.93 3.88 8.07
N GLN A 203 -22.81 3.70 7.10
CA GLN A 203 -23.92 2.74 7.19
C GLN A 203 -23.45 1.27 7.33
N GLU A 204 -22.20 0.98 6.99
CA GLU A 204 -21.61 -0.34 7.24
C GLU A 204 -21.61 -0.70 8.72
N PHE A 205 -21.37 0.28 9.59
CA PHE A 205 -21.19 0.07 11.02
C PHE A 205 -22.34 0.60 11.87
N ASN A 206 -23.05 1.60 11.37
CA ASN A 206 -24.25 2.14 12.00
C ASN A 206 -25.33 2.40 10.93
N PRO A 207 -26.17 1.39 10.62
CA PRO A 207 -27.23 1.55 9.63
C PRO A 207 -28.27 2.62 9.98
N ASP A 208 -28.42 2.94 11.28
CA ASP A 208 -29.43 3.86 11.79
C ASP A 208 -28.89 5.30 11.94
N THR A 209 -27.68 5.59 11.48
CA THR A 209 -27.15 6.96 11.53
C THR A 209 -28.02 7.93 10.72
N THR A 210 -28.28 9.12 11.28
CA THR A 210 -28.99 10.17 10.54
C THR A 210 -28.09 10.97 9.61
N HIS A 211 -26.74 10.81 9.75
CA HIS A 211 -25.76 11.44 8.87
C HIS A 211 -24.83 10.37 8.28
N PRO A 212 -25.31 9.59 7.30
CA PRO A 212 -24.51 8.56 6.63
C PRO A 212 -23.52 9.19 5.67
N MET A 213 -22.33 9.54 6.16
CA MET A 213 -21.22 10.09 5.35
C MET A 213 -20.74 9.09 4.28
N VAL A 214 -20.89 7.82 4.60
CA VAL A 214 -20.54 6.67 3.76
C VAL A 214 -21.73 5.73 3.72
N HIS A 215 -22.15 5.36 2.52
CA HIS A 215 -23.32 4.53 2.30
C HIS A 215 -23.03 3.36 1.33
N ILE A 216 -23.98 2.44 1.21
CA ILE A 216 -23.86 1.34 0.26
C ILE A 216 -23.95 1.87 -1.19
N MET A 217 -23.16 1.31 -2.10
CA MET A 217 -23.24 1.63 -3.52
C MET A 217 -24.60 1.25 -4.08
N ALA A 218 -25.17 2.06 -4.97
CA ALA A 218 -26.50 1.85 -5.53
C ALA A 218 -26.66 0.52 -6.28
N ASP A 219 -25.60 0.01 -6.89
CA ASP A 219 -25.56 -1.30 -7.55
C ASP A 219 -25.32 -2.48 -6.59
N GLN A 220 -25.06 -2.19 -5.32
CA GLN A 220 -24.91 -3.18 -4.23
C GLN A 220 -26.13 -3.24 -3.31
N ASP A 221 -27.10 -2.34 -3.48
CA ASP A 221 -28.33 -2.33 -2.68
C ASP A 221 -29.18 -3.55 -3.00
N GLY A 222 -29.66 -4.24 -1.95
CA GLY A 222 -30.46 -5.46 -2.08
C GLY A 222 -29.68 -6.73 -2.43
N VAL A 223 -28.35 -6.69 -2.56
CA VAL A 223 -27.52 -7.88 -2.79
C VAL A 223 -27.40 -8.70 -1.50
N THR A 224 -27.99 -9.89 -1.49
CA THR A 224 -27.97 -10.81 -0.33
C THR A 224 -26.74 -11.73 -0.31
N ASP A 225 -26.19 -12.05 -1.48
CA ASP A 225 -24.97 -12.85 -1.60
C ASP A 225 -23.72 -11.94 -1.53
N LEU A 226 -23.00 -12.02 -0.43
CA LEU A 226 -21.85 -11.17 -0.14
C LEU A 226 -20.55 -11.62 -0.85
N GLY A 227 -20.56 -12.78 -1.49
CA GLY A 227 -19.41 -13.34 -2.19
C GLY A 227 -19.25 -12.78 -3.61
N GLY A 228 -18.16 -12.02 -3.86
CA GLY A 228 -17.83 -11.55 -5.21
C GLY A 228 -18.64 -10.36 -5.75
N THR A 229 -19.46 -9.72 -4.92
CA THR A 229 -20.33 -8.59 -5.30
C THR A 229 -19.75 -7.21 -5.01
N LEU A 230 -18.51 -7.14 -4.51
CA LEU A 230 -17.82 -5.89 -4.26
C LEU A 230 -17.46 -5.19 -5.58
N ARG A 231 -17.28 -3.87 -5.54
CA ARG A 231 -16.52 -3.18 -6.59
C ARG A 231 -15.09 -3.69 -6.57
N LEU A 232 -14.78 -4.58 -7.50
CA LEU A 232 -13.57 -5.38 -7.50
C LEU A 232 -12.84 -5.21 -8.83
N GLY A 233 -11.55 -4.91 -8.78
CA GLY A 233 -10.70 -4.76 -9.97
C GLY A 233 -10.19 -3.35 -10.17
N SER A 234 -9.57 -3.11 -11.33
CA SER A 234 -9.00 -1.81 -11.71
C SER A 234 -10.08 -0.92 -12.30
N TYR A 235 -10.19 0.30 -11.79
CA TYR A 235 -11.15 1.31 -12.25
C TYR A 235 -10.43 2.63 -12.51
N PRO A 236 -10.88 3.41 -13.52
CA PRO A 236 -10.33 4.72 -13.79
C PRO A 236 -10.78 5.74 -12.73
N CYS A 237 -9.87 6.63 -12.37
CA CYS A 237 -10.11 7.78 -11.51
C CYS A 237 -9.55 9.03 -12.18
N VAL A 238 -10.38 10.07 -12.31
CA VAL A 238 -9.99 11.38 -12.84
C VAL A 238 -9.62 12.27 -11.68
N LEU A 239 -8.37 12.75 -11.69
CA LEU A 239 -7.81 13.61 -10.65
C LEU A 239 -8.10 15.08 -10.92
N THR A 240 -8.35 15.82 -9.85
CA THR A 240 -8.58 17.27 -9.90
C THR A 240 -7.24 17.99 -10.07
N GLU A 241 -7.11 18.83 -11.11
CA GLU A 241 -5.92 19.63 -11.35
C GLU A 241 -5.63 20.57 -10.16
N GLY A 242 -4.36 20.62 -9.74
CA GLY A 242 -3.93 21.39 -8.56
C GLY A 242 -4.14 20.68 -7.23
N SER A 243 -4.63 19.45 -7.22
CA SER A 243 -4.63 18.60 -6.03
C SER A 243 -3.26 17.96 -5.79
N LYS A 244 -2.98 17.56 -4.55
CA LYS A 244 -1.76 16.78 -4.22
C LYS A 244 -1.75 15.43 -4.93
N ALA A 245 -2.89 14.77 -5.05
CA ALA A 245 -3.02 13.54 -5.81
C ALA A 245 -2.59 13.75 -7.27
N TYR A 246 -3.07 14.81 -7.93
CA TYR A 246 -2.66 15.14 -9.29
C TYR A 246 -1.15 15.40 -9.42
N GLU A 247 -0.58 16.12 -8.46
CA GLU A 247 0.88 16.40 -8.43
C GLU A 247 1.71 15.13 -8.25
N LEU A 248 1.24 14.19 -7.40
CA LEU A 248 1.93 12.94 -7.09
C LEU A 248 1.88 11.95 -8.26
N TYR A 249 0.73 11.79 -8.88
CA TYR A 249 0.57 10.86 -10.01
C TYR A 249 1.12 11.44 -11.32
N GLY A 250 1.10 12.76 -11.49
CA GLY A 250 1.56 13.44 -12.71
C GLY A 250 0.68 13.20 -13.93
N GLU A 251 -0.47 12.57 -13.75
CA GLU A 251 -1.43 12.21 -14.80
C GLU A 251 -2.84 12.62 -14.38
N LYS A 252 -3.69 12.96 -15.33
CA LYS A 252 -5.08 13.38 -15.07
C LYS A 252 -6.01 12.22 -14.82
N GLU A 253 -5.77 11.09 -15.47
CA GLU A 253 -6.55 9.88 -15.30
C GLU A 253 -5.62 8.74 -14.90
N ILE A 254 -5.94 8.12 -13.78
CA ILE A 254 -5.21 6.99 -13.21
C ILE A 254 -6.11 5.76 -13.12
N HIS A 255 -5.52 4.60 -12.96
CA HIS A 255 -6.25 3.35 -12.78
C HIS A 255 -5.82 2.70 -11.48
N GLU A 256 -6.72 2.67 -10.50
CA GLU A 256 -6.49 2.04 -9.21
C GLU A 256 -7.37 0.82 -9.01
N ARG A 257 -6.88 -0.13 -8.20
CA ARG A 257 -7.66 -1.33 -7.88
C ARG A 257 -8.52 -1.07 -6.66
N HIS A 258 -9.75 -1.53 -6.73
CA HIS A 258 -10.76 -1.36 -5.68
C HIS A 258 -11.18 -2.71 -5.11
N ARG A 259 -11.57 -2.69 -3.82
CA ARG A 259 -12.21 -3.79 -3.12
C ARG A 259 -13.07 -3.22 -2.01
N HIS A 260 -14.20 -2.62 -2.38
CA HIS A 260 -15.14 -2.02 -1.42
C HIS A 260 -16.58 -2.14 -1.90
N ARG A 261 -17.52 -1.99 -0.97
CA ARG A 261 -18.96 -2.00 -1.21
C ARG A 261 -19.60 -0.66 -0.87
N TYR A 262 -19.00 0.06 0.05
CA TYR A 262 -19.47 1.34 0.54
C TYR A 262 -18.65 2.45 -0.10
N GLU A 263 -19.31 3.60 -0.33
CA GLU A 263 -18.73 4.78 -0.96
C GLU A 263 -19.17 6.06 -0.28
N VAL A 264 -18.56 7.17 -0.66
CA VAL A 264 -18.93 8.51 -0.19
C VAL A 264 -20.36 8.82 -0.56
N ASN A 265 -21.16 9.27 0.40
CA ASN A 265 -22.53 9.69 0.12
C ASN A 265 -22.52 11.06 -0.59
N ASN A 266 -23.03 11.07 -1.81
CA ASN A 266 -23.04 12.25 -2.67
C ASN A 266 -23.85 13.43 -2.12
N GLU A 267 -24.80 13.20 -1.20
CA GLU A 267 -25.58 14.26 -0.55
C GLU A 267 -24.70 15.20 0.30
N TYR A 268 -23.54 14.75 0.73
CA TYR A 268 -22.62 15.54 1.56
C TYR A 268 -21.50 16.23 0.77
N ARG A 269 -21.42 16.05 -0.57
CA ARG A 269 -20.30 16.59 -1.36
C ARG A 269 -20.14 18.09 -1.23
N ASP A 270 -21.22 18.82 -1.40
CA ASP A 270 -21.17 20.28 -1.38
C ASP A 270 -20.76 20.82 -0.01
N ILE A 271 -21.36 20.30 1.07
CA ILE A 271 -21.01 20.73 2.42
C ILE A 271 -19.58 20.35 2.82
N LEU A 272 -19.05 19.21 2.34
CA LEU A 272 -17.65 18.84 2.54
C LEU A 272 -16.71 19.85 1.88
N GLN A 273 -16.99 20.22 0.62
CA GLN A 273 -16.18 21.19 -0.12
C GLN A 273 -16.27 22.60 0.45
N GLU A 274 -17.44 23.04 0.83
CA GLU A 274 -17.67 24.35 1.47
C GLU A 274 -16.91 24.50 2.79
N ASN A 275 -16.64 23.36 3.47
CA ASN A 275 -15.92 23.34 4.74
C ASN A 275 -14.44 22.93 4.61
N GLY A 276 -13.89 22.93 3.39
CA GLY A 276 -12.46 22.83 3.15
C GLY A 276 -11.94 21.43 2.83
N MET A 277 -12.80 20.46 2.55
CA MET A 277 -12.39 19.18 1.97
C MET A 277 -12.43 19.25 0.44
N MET A 278 -11.35 18.87 -0.22
CA MET A 278 -11.30 18.75 -1.68
C MET A 278 -11.61 17.31 -2.09
N LEU A 279 -12.48 17.14 -3.06
CA LEU A 279 -12.70 15.86 -3.74
C LEU A 279 -11.68 15.77 -4.88
N SER A 280 -10.51 15.21 -4.57
CA SER A 280 -9.34 15.26 -5.45
C SER A 280 -9.31 14.18 -6.52
N GLY A 281 -10.16 13.16 -6.41
CA GLY A 281 -10.34 12.13 -7.45
C GLY A 281 -11.75 11.60 -7.50
N CYS A 282 -12.27 11.43 -8.72
CA CYS A 282 -13.61 10.87 -8.94
C CYS A 282 -13.60 9.88 -10.11
N SER A 283 -14.62 9.00 -10.16
CA SER A 283 -14.88 8.19 -11.36
C SER A 283 -15.09 9.10 -12.57
N PRO A 284 -14.86 8.62 -13.83
CA PRO A 284 -14.98 9.46 -15.04
C PRO A 284 -16.37 10.09 -15.24
N ASP A 285 -17.42 9.45 -14.75
CA ASP A 285 -18.79 9.99 -14.74
C ASP A 285 -19.04 10.97 -13.58
N GLY A 286 -18.02 11.20 -12.74
CA GLY A 286 -18.07 12.08 -11.56
C GLY A 286 -18.93 11.55 -10.41
N ARG A 287 -19.51 10.36 -10.53
CA ARG A 287 -20.48 9.84 -9.56
C ARG A 287 -19.87 9.33 -8.28
N ILE A 288 -18.70 8.68 -8.37
CA ILE A 288 -18.02 8.06 -7.22
C ILE A 288 -16.81 8.90 -6.84
N VAL A 289 -16.71 9.26 -5.56
CA VAL A 289 -15.53 9.94 -5.00
C VAL A 289 -14.48 8.89 -4.64
N GLU A 290 -13.31 9.00 -5.23
CA GLU A 290 -12.20 8.05 -5.07
C GLU A 290 -11.09 8.58 -4.17
N MET A 291 -10.91 9.90 -4.13
CA MET A 291 -9.88 10.56 -3.32
C MET A 291 -10.40 11.84 -2.71
N VAL A 292 -9.93 12.12 -1.48
CA VAL A 292 -10.20 13.37 -0.76
C VAL A 292 -8.93 13.93 -0.15
N GLU A 293 -8.88 15.25 -0.03
CA GLU A 293 -7.77 15.99 0.56
C GLU A 293 -8.25 17.12 1.45
N ILE A 294 -7.40 17.57 2.36
CA ILE A 294 -7.57 18.84 3.08
C ILE A 294 -6.43 19.77 2.65
N PRO A 295 -6.67 20.69 1.69
CA PRO A 295 -5.63 21.54 1.12
C PRO A 295 -4.90 22.42 2.14
N GLU A 296 -5.61 22.92 3.15
CA GLU A 296 -5.05 23.74 4.25
C GLU A 296 -4.15 22.96 5.23
N HIS A 297 -4.10 21.63 5.07
CA HIS A 297 -3.20 20.78 5.84
C HIS A 297 -1.87 20.59 5.10
N PRO A 298 -0.71 20.53 5.77
CA PRO A 298 0.57 20.31 5.12
C PRO A 298 0.57 19.09 4.19
N TRP A 299 -0.01 17.98 4.64
CA TRP A 299 -0.22 16.80 3.81
C TRP A 299 -1.34 15.93 4.41
N PHE A 300 -2.51 15.91 3.79
CA PHE A 300 -3.66 15.11 4.23
C PHE A 300 -4.39 14.60 3.01
N VAL A 301 -4.18 13.32 2.70
CA VAL A 301 -4.72 12.66 1.50
C VAL A 301 -5.37 11.35 1.92
N ALA A 302 -6.50 11.02 1.32
CA ALA A 302 -7.11 9.72 1.50
C ALA A 302 -7.70 9.20 0.19
N THR A 303 -7.56 7.89 -0.04
CA THR A 303 -8.01 7.20 -1.24
C THR A 303 -8.90 6.01 -0.90
N GLN A 304 -9.93 5.78 -1.73
CA GLN A 304 -10.80 4.61 -1.62
C GLN A 304 -10.10 3.33 -2.08
N ALA A 305 -9.07 3.45 -2.92
CA ALA A 305 -8.28 2.31 -3.35
C ALA A 305 -7.45 1.74 -2.19
N PRO A 306 -7.54 0.43 -1.90
CA PRO A 306 -6.59 -0.21 -0.99
C PRO A 306 -5.25 -0.40 -1.71
N VAL A 307 -4.15 -0.19 -1.00
CA VAL A 307 -2.84 -0.61 -1.49
C VAL A 307 -2.81 -2.14 -1.57
N SER A 308 -2.51 -2.68 -2.75
CA SER A 308 -2.43 -4.12 -2.97
C SER A 308 -1.19 -4.47 -3.80
N TYR A 309 -0.15 -4.92 -3.11
CA TYR A 309 1.12 -5.33 -3.72
C TYR A 309 0.94 -6.42 -4.79
N THR A 310 0.03 -7.35 -4.58
CA THR A 310 -0.22 -8.47 -5.50
C THR A 310 -0.78 -8.05 -6.86
N HIS A 311 -1.20 -6.80 -7.00
CA HIS A 311 -1.86 -6.31 -8.19
C HIS A 311 -1.11 -5.19 -8.92
N LEU A 312 -0.04 -4.68 -8.31
CA LEU A 312 0.83 -3.69 -8.93
C LEU A 312 1.96 -4.43 -9.67
N ARG A 313 2.26 -3.99 -10.88
CA ARG A 313 3.50 -4.38 -11.52
C ARG A 313 4.64 -3.67 -10.79
N ALA A 314 5.79 -4.32 -10.62
CA ALA A 314 6.91 -3.79 -9.83
C ALA A 314 7.35 -2.37 -10.27
N HIS A 315 7.26 -2.04 -11.57
CA HIS A 315 7.59 -0.72 -12.08
C HIS A 315 6.49 0.34 -11.87
N GLU A 316 5.22 -0.08 -11.67
CA GLU A 316 4.13 0.83 -11.31
C GLU A 316 4.22 1.24 -9.85
N THR A 317 4.66 0.33 -8.98
CA THR A 317 4.90 0.63 -7.55
C THR A 317 5.92 1.76 -7.37
N LEU A 318 6.98 1.79 -8.19
CA LEU A 318 8.01 2.83 -8.16
C LEU A 318 7.55 4.18 -8.73
N ARG A 319 6.44 4.26 -9.47
CA ARG A 319 5.88 5.51 -10.00
C ARG A 319 4.88 6.18 -9.07
N HIS A 320 4.29 5.42 -8.15
CA HIS A 320 3.18 5.88 -7.30
C HIS A 320 3.60 6.13 -5.84
N LEU A 321 4.90 6.09 -5.57
CA LEU A 321 5.56 6.41 -4.32
C LEU A 321 6.52 7.59 -4.51
#